data_7cc0965aa51dbc48be78c69a8d28353f
#
_entry.id   7cc0965aa51dbc48be78c69a8d28353f
#
_cell.length_a   1.000
_cell.length_b   1.000
_cell.length_c   1.000
_cell.angle_alpha   90.00
_cell.angle_beta   90.00
_cell.angle_gamma   90.00
#
_symmetry.space_group_name_H-M   'P 1'
#
loop_
_entity.id
_entity.type
_entity.pdbx_description
1 polymer ?
#
loop_
_entity_poly.entity_id
_entity_poly.type
_entity_poly.pdbx_seq_one_letter_code
_entity_poly.pdbx_strand_id
1 'polypeptide(L)'
;MKLKLLFVTFFVTILSSNATVLNDSLTLKRDSINNWKNINKVRFLFTQNSFVNWSAGGNNSISGILKINLTKNYKNNHTTWFNELKTNYGLNKEENRELRKTEDLFEINSTFGYRQNLKSNWYYSAKFNFKTQFTNGYKYPNKEKPISKFFAPAYSFLGFGTEYSIKESNFKLYISPLTNKTTFVFNQTLANEGAFGVIRAKYTPEGELISEGEKIKIEFGMLATGEWKSEVMKNIQMVNKLILYSDYLNNYGNVDIDWEINFDLTINKYVTANIGSHFIFDDDVRHKADVDNDGVLDILGPRLQVKQVLGVGFLYNF
;
A
#
# COMPACT_ATOMS: atom_id res chain seq x y z
N MET A 1 -10.56 -35.04 -5.25
CA MET A 1 -10.51 -33.67 -4.69
C MET A 1 -10.22 -32.70 -5.84
N LYS A 2 -11.27 -32.09 -6.42
CA LYS A 2 -11.15 -31.24 -7.62
C LYS A 2 -10.96 -29.78 -7.17
N LEU A 3 -9.74 -29.29 -7.25
CA LEU A 3 -9.40 -27.89 -7.01
C LEU A 3 -9.89 -27.07 -8.21
N LYS A 4 -10.85 -26.18 -8.00
CA LYS A 4 -11.36 -25.29 -9.04
C LYS A 4 -10.32 -24.19 -9.31
N LEU A 5 -9.52 -24.40 -10.34
CA LEU A 5 -8.59 -23.45 -10.94
C LEU A 5 -9.38 -22.53 -11.88
N LEU A 6 -10.18 -21.59 -11.33
CA LEU A 6 -11.10 -20.80 -12.16
C LEU A 6 -10.91 -19.28 -12.05
N PHE A 7 -9.78 -18.79 -11.58
CA PHE A 7 -9.60 -17.33 -11.41
C PHE A 7 -8.40 -16.72 -12.16
N VAL A 8 -7.64 -17.51 -12.90
CA VAL A 8 -6.46 -16.99 -13.63
C VAL A 8 -6.75 -16.66 -15.09
N THR A 9 -7.86 -17.12 -15.66
CA THR A 9 -8.16 -16.97 -17.10
C THR A 9 -8.86 -15.68 -17.50
N PHE A 10 -9.32 -14.83 -16.55
CA PHE A 10 -10.08 -13.62 -16.90
C PHE A 10 -9.22 -12.36 -17.14
N PHE A 11 -7.94 -12.38 -16.81
CA PHE A 11 -7.09 -11.18 -16.93
C PHE A 11 -6.15 -11.15 -18.15
N VAL A 12 -6.08 -12.22 -18.93
CA VAL A 12 -5.18 -12.32 -20.09
C VAL A 12 -5.82 -11.86 -21.41
N THR A 13 -7.14 -11.71 -21.49
CA THR A 13 -7.85 -11.40 -22.74
C THR A 13 -7.97 -9.90 -23.08
N ILE A 14 -7.43 -8.99 -22.28
CA ILE A 14 -7.53 -7.53 -22.55
C ILE A 14 -6.27 -6.98 -23.27
N LEU A 15 -5.25 -7.79 -23.55
CA LEU A 15 -3.99 -7.32 -24.14
C LEU A 15 -3.81 -7.65 -25.63
N SER A 16 -4.81 -8.17 -26.32
CA SER A 16 -4.74 -8.38 -27.77
C SER A 16 -5.58 -7.35 -28.54
N SER A 17 -5.12 -6.09 -28.61
CA SER A 17 -5.60 -5.16 -29.62
C SER A 17 -4.74 -5.29 -30.86
N ASN A 18 -5.32 -5.88 -31.91
CA ASN A 18 -4.73 -6.05 -33.22
C ASN A 18 -4.30 -4.71 -33.82
N ALA A 19 -3.02 -4.58 -34.14
CA ALA A 19 -2.53 -3.54 -35.01
C ALA A 19 -2.90 -3.91 -36.44
N THR A 20 -3.93 -3.31 -37.01
CA THR A 20 -4.17 -3.31 -38.46
C THR A 20 -3.24 -2.29 -39.10
N VAL A 21 -2.32 -2.79 -39.91
CA VAL A 21 -1.52 -1.97 -40.85
C VAL A 21 -2.46 -1.47 -41.93
N LEU A 22 -2.67 -0.18 -42.02
CA LEU A 22 -3.26 0.50 -43.16
C LEU A 22 -2.24 1.43 -43.78
N ASN A 23 -2.03 1.17 -45.09
CA ASN A 23 -1.10 1.86 -45.97
C ASN A 23 -1.36 3.36 -46.13
N ASP A 24 -0.27 4.05 -46.10
CA ASP A 24 0.21 5.19 -46.93
C ASP A 24 -0.80 6.20 -47.46
N SER A 25 -0.78 7.37 -46.82
CA SER A 25 -0.89 8.65 -47.48
C SER A 25 -0.03 9.67 -46.73
N LEU A 26 0.81 10.38 -47.50
CA LEU A 26 1.70 11.45 -47.06
C LEU A 26 0.92 12.57 -46.30
N THR A 27 0.66 12.37 -45.03
CA THR A 27 0.30 13.41 -44.12
C THR A 27 1.53 13.76 -43.29
N LEU A 28 1.97 15.00 -43.36
CA LEU A 28 2.94 15.59 -42.45
C LEU A 28 2.64 15.11 -41.03
N LYS A 29 3.46 14.19 -40.52
CA LYS A 29 3.44 13.77 -39.12
C LYS A 29 3.72 15.03 -38.31
N ARG A 30 2.67 15.68 -37.84
CA ARG A 30 2.76 16.53 -36.66
C ARG A 30 3.19 15.55 -35.57
N ASP A 31 4.45 15.59 -35.16
CA ASP A 31 4.92 14.86 -33.99
C ASP A 31 4.03 15.30 -32.82
N SER A 32 3.00 14.53 -32.53
CA SER A 32 2.18 14.75 -31.36
C SER A 32 3.08 14.43 -30.18
N ILE A 33 3.58 15.45 -29.50
CA ILE A 33 4.35 15.29 -28.27
C ILE A 33 3.46 14.50 -27.32
N ASN A 34 3.75 13.22 -27.17
CA ASN A 34 3.01 12.38 -26.25
C ASN A 34 3.45 12.74 -24.82
N ASN A 35 2.67 13.59 -24.16
CA ASN A 35 2.91 14.05 -22.79
C ASN A 35 2.71 12.94 -21.75
N TRP A 36 2.26 11.75 -22.15
CA TRP A 36 2.04 10.61 -21.29
C TRP A 36 3.24 9.65 -21.33
N LYS A 37 3.66 9.21 -20.14
CA LYS A 37 4.67 8.19 -19.95
C LYS A 37 4.11 7.08 -19.08
N ASN A 38 4.15 5.85 -19.57
CA ASN A 38 3.78 4.65 -18.82
C ASN A 38 5.05 3.98 -18.28
N ILE A 39 4.99 3.47 -17.06
CA ILE A 39 6.05 2.66 -16.43
C ILE A 39 5.33 1.54 -15.68
N ASN A 40 5.39 0.35 -16.22
CA ASN A 40 4.71 -0.81 -15.66
C ASN A 40 5.75 -1.81 -15.18
N LYS A 41 5.56 -2.34 -13.98
CA LYS A 41 6.49 -3.28 -13.35
C LYS A 41 5.71 -4.44 -12.75
N VAL A 42 6.15 -5.64 -13.03
CA VAL A 42 5.74 -6.86 -12.32
C VAL A 42 6.97 -7.44 -11.66
N ARG A 43 6.89 -7.70 -10.37
CA ARG A 43 7.97 -8.30 -9.58
C ARG A 43 7.43 -9.53 -8.85
N PHE A 44 8.15 -10.62 -8.94
CA PHE A 44 7.92 -11.81 -8.14
C PHE A 44 9.12 -12.06 -7.25
N LEU A 45 8.91 -12.02 -5.94
CA LEU A 45 9.92 -12.30 -4.92
C LEU A 45 9.66 -13.68 -4.34
N PHE A 46 10.73 -14.43 -4.12
CA PHE A 46 10.68 -15.80 -3.65
C PHE A 46 11.73 -16.02 -2.57
N THR A 47 11.39 -16.80 -1.56
CA THR A 47 12.30 -17.25 -0.49
C THR A 47 11.99 -18.69 -0.15
N GLN A 48 13.01 -19.52 -0.03
CA GLN A 48 12.90 -20.93 0.34
C GLN A 48 13.97 -21.30 1.36
N ASN A 49 13.56 -22.02 2.42
CA ASN A 49 14.44 -22.74 3.32
C ASN A 49 14.12 -24.24 3.18
N SER A 50 15.14 -25.07 2.98
CA SER A 50 14.99 -26.51 2.82
C SER A 50 16.03 -27.24 3.65
N PHE A 51 15.58 -28.17 4.49
CA PHE A 51 16.39 -28.96 5.39
C PHE A 51 16.17 -30.45 5.08
N VAL A 52 17.24 -31.16 4.75
CA VAL A 52 17.21 -32.62 4.53
C VAL A 52 18.27 -33.24 5.40
N ASN A 53 17.87 -34.13 6.32
CA ASN A 53 18.78 -34.80 7.26
C ASN A 53 19.65 -33.81 8.09
N TRP A 54 19.08 -32.60 8.37
CA TRP A 54 19.76 -31.56 9.09
C TRP A 54 19.62 -31.76 10.60
N SER A 55 20.71 -32.16 11.27
CA SER A 55 20.69 -32.59 12.70
C SER A 55 20.50 -31.42 13.68
N ALA A 56 20.76 -30.18 13.27
CA ALA A 56 20.60 -29.00 14.14
C ALA A 56 19.16 -28.49 14.23
N GLY A 57 18.20 -29.14 13.54
CA GLY A 57 16.80 -28.74 13.50
C GLY A 57 16.53 -27.64 12.47
N GLY A 58 15.26 -27.34 12.23
CA GLY A 58 14.77 -26.34 11.27
C GLY A 58 13.47 -26.80 10.62
N ASN A 59 12.67 -25.86 10.13
CA ASN A 59 11.44 -26.14 9.39
C ASN A 59 11.59 -25.72 7.92
N ASN A 60 11.18 -26.60 7.02
CA ASN A 60 11.08 -26.24 5.61
C ASN A 60 10.06 -25.13 5.42
N SER A 61 10.37 -24.14 4.60
CA SER A 61 9.46 -23.05 4.30
C SER A 61 9.62 -22.53 2.88
N ILE A 62 8.52 -22.09 2.30
CA ILE A 62 8.47 -21.45 1.00
C ILE A 62 7.59 -20.20 1.07
N SER A 63 8.06 -19.10 0.53
CA SER A 63 7.34 -17.83 0.50
C SER A 63 7.41 -17.22 -0.89
N GLY A 64 6.31 -16.65 -1.34
CA GLY A 64 6.25 -15.92 -2.62
C GLY A 64 5.43 -14.65 -2.47
N ILE A 65 5.90 -13.55 -3.10
CA ILE A 65 5.21 -12.27 -3.15
C ILE A 65 5.16 -11.79 -4.60
N LEU A 66 3.95 -11.58 -5.13
CA LEU A 66 3.70 -10.93 -6.39
C LEU A 66 3.43 -9.44 -6.15
N LYS A 67 4.17 -8.55 -6.83
CA LYS A 67 3.97 -7.10 -6.79
C LYS A 67 3.74 -6.59 -8.21
N ILE A 68 2.66 -5.85 -8.43
CA ILE A 68 2.34 -5.19 -9.69
C ILE A 68 2.25 -3.69 -9.42
N ASN A 69 2.96 -2.91 -10.23
CA ASN A 69 2.93 -1.46 -10.19
C ASN A 69 2.72 -0.94 -11.60
N LEU A 70 1.58 -0.30 -11.82
CA LEU A 70 1.22 0.34 -13.08
C LEU A 70 1.18 1.85 -12.88
N THR A 71 2.03 2.55 -13.61
CA THR A 71 2.16 4.02 -13.47
C THR A 71 1.88 4.69 -14.80
N LYS A 72 1.05 5.73 -14.78
CA LYS A 72 0.74 6.56 -15.92
C LYS A 72 0.92 8.03 -15.56
N ASN A 73 1.92 8.66 -16.16
CA ASN A 73 2.33 10.03 -15.88
C ASN A 73 2.06 10.93 -17.06
N TYR A 74 1.29 11.99 -16.85
CA TYR A 74 1.16 13.11 -17.77
C TYR A 74 2.09 14.24 -17.33
N LYS A 75 2.77 14.87 -18.29
CA LYS A 75 3.59 16.04 -18.02
C LYS A 75 3.63 16.96 -19.23
N ASN A 76 3.26 18.21 -18.99
CA ASN A 76 3.56 19.32 -19.88
C ASN A 76 4.32 20.43 -19.13
N ASN A 77 4.42 21.62 -19.73
CA ASN A 77 5.14 22.74 -19.11
C ASN A 77 4.55 23.18 -17.76
N HIS A 78 3.23 23.22 -17.64
CA HIS A 78 2.52 23.75 -16.48
C HIS A 78 1.91 22.66 -15.59
N THR A 79 1.58 21.50 -16.17
CA THR A 79 0.75 20.48 -15.50
C THR A 79 1.50 19.17 -15.37
N THR A 80 1.35 18.53 -14.23
CA THR A 80 1.76 17.15 -13.98
C THR A 80 0.56 16.37 -13.48
N TRP A 81 0.40 15.12 -13.92
CA TRP A 81 -0.62 14.23 -13.38
C TRP A 81 -0.03 12.84 -13.25
N PHE A 82 0.25 12.46 -12.03
CA PHE A 82 0.78 11.16 -11.65
C PHE A 82 -0.36 10.24 -11.25
N ASN A 83 -0.42 9.05 -11.84
CA ASN A 83 -1.38 8.00 -11.48
C ASN A 83 -0.63 6.70 -11.29
N GLU A 84 -0.93 5.99 -10.22
CA GLU A 84 -0.29 4.73 -9.88
C GLU A 84 -1.31 3.76 -9.30
N LEU A 85 -1.28 2.52 -9.78
CA LEU A 85 -1.96 1.38 -9.19
C LEU A 85 -0.90 0.41 -8.68
N LYS A 86 -0.95 0.07 -7.40
CA LYS A 86 -0.12 -0.96 -6.77
C LYS A 86 -0.97 -2.10 -6.28
N THR A 87 -0.52 -3.31 -6.54
CA THR A 87 -1.09 -4.50 -5.92
C THR A 87 0.03 -5.42 -5.45
N ASN A 88 -0.06 -5.87 -4.20
CA ASN A 88 0.85 -6.85 -3.65
C ASN A 88 0.05 -8.01 -3.08
N TYR A 89 0.48 -9.23 -3.35
CA TYR A 89 -0.09 -10.42 -2.74
C TYR A 89 0.99 -11.42 -2.41
N GLY A 90 1.10 -11.78 -1.14
CA GLY A 90 2.14 -12.66 -0.64
C GLY A 90 1.59 -13.81 0.20
N LEU A 91 2.20 -14.96 0.05
CA LEU A 91 1.87 -16.19 0.76
C LEU A 91 3.14 -16.84 1.31
N ASN A 92 3.02 -17.48 2.46
CA ASN A 92 4.04 -18.29 3.10
C ASN A 92 3.46 -19.66 3.48
N LYS A 93 4.21 -20.72 3.23
CA LYS A 93 3.94 -22.08 3.70
C LYS A 93 5.15 -22.59 4.46
N GLU A 94 4.96 -22.88 5.73
CA GLU A 94 5.93 -23.62 6.56
C GLU A 94 5.51 -25.09 6.67
N GLU A 95 6.47 -25.94 6.93
CA GLU A 95 6.23 -27.33 7.24
C GLU A 95 5.34 -27.46 8.49
N ASN A 96 4.34 -28.33 8.44
CA ASN A 96 3.35 -28.54 9.50
C ASN A 96 2.50 -27.33 9.87
N ARG A 97 2.53 -26.25 9.08
CA ARG A 97 1.65 -25.09 9.23
C ARG A 97 0.83 -24.87 7.97
N GLU A 98 -0.30 -24.23 8.12
CA GLU A 98 -1.14 -23.86 7.00
C GLU A 98 -0.54 -22.74 6.17
N LEU A 99 -1.04 -22.61 4.93
CA LEU A 99 -0.72 -21.46 4.06
C LEU A 99 -1.18 -20.16 4.72
N ARG A 100 -0.27 -19.19 4.86
CA ARG A 100 -0.52 -17.90 5.51
C ARG A 100 -0.28 -16.76 4.56
N LYS A 101 -1.12 -15.77 4.66
CA LYS A 101 -0.97 -14.50 3.97
C LYS A 101 0.13 -13.66 4.64
N THR A 102 1.06 -13.11 3.84
CA THR A 102 2.16 -12.24 4.31
C THR A 102 2.07 -10.83 3.76
N GLU A 103 1.48 -10.67 2.57
CA GLU A 103 1.22 -9.39 1.90
C GLU A 103 -0.19 -9.38 1.34
N ASP A 104 -0.86 -8.24 1.40
CA ASP A 104 -2.15 -8.04 0.76
C ASP A 104 -2.41 -6.54 0.65
N LEU A 105 -2.25 -5.97 -0.53
CA LEU A 105 -2.38 -4.55 -0.79
C LEU A 105 -3.05 -4.31 -2.13
N PHE A 106 -4.05 -3.47 -2.14
CA PHE A 106 -4.56 -2.77 -3.30
C PHE A 106 -4.49 -1.27 -3.02
N GLU A 107 -3.74 -0.51 -3.81
CA GLU A 107 -3.54 0.92 -3.62
C GLU A 107 -3.63 1.68 -4.94
N ILE A 108 -4.41 2.76 -4.94
CA ILE A 108 -4.50 3.73 -6.03
C ILE A 108 -3.98 5.07 -5.52
N ASN A 109 -3.05 5.65 -6.27
CA ASN A 109 -2.51 6.99 -6.05
C ASN A 109 -2.78 7.86 -7.26
N SER A 110 -3.28 9.07 -7.06
CA SER A 110 -3.41 10.08 -8.11
C SER A 110 -3.00 11.43 -7.55
N THR A 111 -2.05 12.11 -8.22
CA THR A 111 -1.60 13.45 -7.82
C THR A 111 -1.61 14.35 -9.05
N PHE A 112 -2.48 15.34 -9.03
CA PHE A 112 -2.53 16.40 -10.03
C PHE A 112 -1.76 17.60 -9.52
N GLY A 113 -0.94 18.23 -10.37
CA GLY A 113 -0.15 19.40 -10.04
C GLY A 113 -0.20 20.45 -11.15
N TYR A 114 -0.35 21.72 -10.79
CA TYR A 114 -0.30 22.86 -11.68
C TYR A 114 0.67 23.92 -11.17
N ARG A 115 1.51 24.45 -12.05
CA ARG A 115 2.38 25.59 -11.76
C ARG A 115 2.20 26.71 -12.78
N GLN A 116 2.13 27.95 -12.31
CA GLN A 116 2.04 29.13 -13.18
C GLN A 116 3.42 29.51 -13.74
N ASN A 117 4.44 29.51 -12.87
CA ASN A 117 5.81 29.90 -13.27
C ASN A 117 6.62 28.63 -13.62
N LEU A 118 7.13 28.56 -14.85
CA LEU A 118 7.93 27.43 -15.36
C LEU A 118 9.28 27.25 -14.65
N LYS A 119 9.81 28.31 -14.03
CA LYS A 119 11.04 28.22 -13.23
C LYS A 119 10.80 27.75 -11.79
N SER A 120 9.53 27.70 -11.36
CA SER A 120 9.16 27.26 -10.02
C SER A 120 9.22 25.73 -9.90
N ASN A 121 9.71 25.25 -8.77
CA ASN A 121 9.61 23.86 -8.36
C ASN A 121 8.35 23.58 -7.54
N TRP A 122 7.54 24.60 -7.25
CA TRP A 122 6.27 24.49 -6.54
C TRP A 122 5.10 24.32 -7.49
N TYR A 123 4.19 23.40 -7.13
CA TYR A 123 2.94 23.14 -7.82
C TYR A 123 1.78 23.26 -6.84
N TYR A 124 0.69 23.89 -7.22
CA TYR A 124 -0.60 23.69 -6.57
C TYR A 124 -1.06 22.27 -6.89
N SER A 125 -1.42 21.50 -5.87
CA SER A 125 -1.64 20.06 -6.06
C SER A 125 -2.89 19.57 -5.36
N ALA A 126 -3.59 18.64 -6.04
CA ALA A 126 -4.62 17.79 -5.46
C ALA A 126 -4.11 16.35 -5.45
N LYS A 127 -4.23 15.68 -4.32
CA LYS A 127 -3.76 14.31 -4.14
C LYS A 127 -4.89 13.43 -3.63
N PHE A 128 -5.08 12.29 -4.30
CA PHE A 128 -5.97 11.22 -3.90
C PHE A 128 -5.15 9.94 -3.67
N ASN A 129 -5.39 9.28 -2.55
CA ASN A 129 -4.89 7.94 -2.26
C ASN A 129 -6.06 7.10 -1.76
N PHE A 130 -6.14 5.88 -2.22
CA PHE A 130 -7.06 4.87 -1.71
C PHE A 130 -6.30 3.57 -1.53
N LYS A 131 -6.41 2.93 -0.36
CA LYS A 131 -5.80 1.62 -0.10
C LYS A 131 -6.74 0.68 0.64
N THR A 132 -6.69 -0.60 0.27
CA THR A 132 -7.40 -1.69 0.95
C THR A 132 -6.64 -3.02 0.75
N GLN A 133 -7.25 -4.12 1.11
CA GLN A 133 -6.76 -5.49 0.90
C GLN A 133 -7.80 -6.33 0.14
N PHE A 134 -7.39 -7.46 -0.43
CA PHE A 134 -8.27 -8.34 -1.21
C PHE A 134 -8.95 -9.42 -0.37
N THR A 135 -8.21 -9.99 0.60
CA THR A 135 -8.60 -11.22 1.29
C THR A 135 -8.62 -11.02 2.80
N ASN A 136 -9.24 -11.95 3.51
CA ASN A 136 -9.28 -11.92 4.96
C ASN A 136 -7.88 -12.01 5.57
N GLY A 137 -7.62 -11.24 6.62
CA GLY A 137 -6.47 -11.38 7.50
C GLY A 137 -6.86 -12.11 8.78
N TYR A 138 -5.92 -12.88 9.34
CA TYR A 138 -6.14 -13.67 10.55
C TYR A 138 -4.99 -13.52 11.54
N LYS A 139 -5.30 -13.64 12.83
CA LYS A 139 -4.29 -13.79 13.88
C LYS A 139 -4.02 -15.29 14.06
N TYR A 140 -3.12 -15.83 13.26
CA TYR A 140 -2.80 -17.25 13.28
C TYR A 140 -2.32 -17.73 14.66
N PRO A 141 -2.67 -18.99 15.07
CA PRO A 141 -3.31 -20.04 14.28
C PRO A 141 -4.83 -19.90 14.13
N ASN A 142 -5.49 -18.98 14.84
CA ASN A 142 -6.94 -18.83 14.79
C ASN A 142 -7.40 -18.27 13.43
N LYS A 143 -8.29 -19.00 12.76
CA LYS A 143 -8.95 -18.64 11.49
C LYS A 143 -10.45 -18.44 11.60
N GLU A 144 -11.03 -18.67 12.76
CA GLU A 144 -12.49 -18.53 12.94
C GLU A 144 -12.91 -17.07 12.87
N LYS A 145 -12.08 -16.17 13.43
CA LYS A 145 -12.35 -14.74 13.44
C LYS A 145 -11.31 -13.99 12.61
N PRO A 146 -11.66 -13.48 11.44
CA PRO A 146 -10.78 -12.60 10.67
C PRO A 146 -10.61 -11.26 11.39
N ILE A 147 -9.38 -10.77 11.45
CA ILE A 147 -9.05 -9.46 12.02
C ILE A 147 -9.10 -8.33 10.97
N SER A 148 -9.19 -8.68 9.69
CA SER A 148 -9.38 -7.76 8.57
C SER A 148 -10.03 -8.45 7.39
N LYS A 149 -10.76 -7.70 6.54
CA LYS A 149 -11.44 -8.18 5.34
C LYS A 149 -11.34 -7.17 4.21
N PHE A 150 -11.82 -7.52 3.02
CA PHE A 150 -11.97 -6.55 1.93
C PHE A 150 -12.85 -5.36 2.39
N PHE A 151 -12.39 -4.14 2.16
CA PHE A 151 -13.00 -2.90 2.69
C PHE A 151 -13.20 -2.87 4.22
N ALA A 152 -12.41 -3.65 4.96
CA ALA A 152 -12.36 -3.64 6.42
C ALA A 152 -10.94 -4.00 6.91
N PRO A 153 -9.95 -3.04 6.81
CA PRO A 153 -10.16 -1.62 6.47
C PRO A 153 -10.01 -1.30 4.99
N ALA A 154 -10.61 -0.17 4.58
CA ALA A 154 -10.14 0.63 3.47
C ALA A 154 -9.88 2.07 3.94
N TYR A 155 -8.89 2.72 3.36
CA TYR A 155 -8.51 4.10 3.68
C TYR A 155 -8.55 4.96 2.43
N SER A 156 -9.08 6.17 2.54
CA SER A 156 -9.06 7.17 1.49
C SER A 156 -8.50 8.48 2.02
N PHE A 157 -7.59 9.09 1.27
CA PHE A 157 -7.10 10.44 1.50
C PHE A 157 -7.40 11.31 0.28
N LEU A 158 -8.01 12.46 0.51
CA LEU A 158 -8.19 13.49 -0.51
C LEU A 158 -7.67 14.82 0.05
N GLY A 159 -6.57 15.32 -0.50
CA GLY A 159 -5.90 16.51 -0.01
C GLY A 159 -5.71 17.56 -1.08
N PHE A 160 -5.82 18.83 -0.68
CA PHE A 160 -5.52 20.00 -1.50
C PHE A 160 -4.38 20.79 -0.86
N GLY A 161 -3.33 21.07 -1.63
CA GLY A 161 -2.14 21.69 -1.09
C GLY A 161 -1.10 22.03 -2.13
N THR A 162 0.17 21.93 -1.78
CA THR A 162 1.29 22.23 -2.64
C THR A 162 2.28 21.07 -2.70
N GLU A 163 2.87 20.85 -3.87
CA GLU A 163 3.97 19.92 -4.07
C GLU A 163 5.24 20.68 -4.47
N TYR A 164 6.33 20.43 -3.75
CA TYR A 164 7.67 20.84 -4.12
C TYR A 164 8.42 19.66 -4.73
N SER A 165 8.96 19.81 -5.92
CA SER A 165 9.59 18.73 -6.67
C SER A 165 10.92 19.16 -7.27
N ILE A 166 12.02 18.52 -6.84
CA ILE A 166 13.37 18.71 -7.40
C ILE A 166 13.69 17.50 -8.27
N LYS A 167 13.84 17.72 -9.57
CA LYS A 167 14.11 16.66 -10.54
C LYS A 167 15.48 16.01 -10.35
N GLU A 168 16.49 16.84 -10.10
CA GLU A 168 17.90 16.42 -10.02
C GLU A 168 18.14 15.48 -8.85
N SER A 169 17.43 15.67 -7.73
CA SER A 169 17.55 14.83 -6.54
C SER A 169 16.43 13.78 -6.41
N ASN A 170 15.49 13.71 -7.36
CA ASN A 170 14.29 12.87 -7.28
C ASN A 170 13.55 13.01 -5.93
N PHE A 171 13.55 14.24 -5.41
CA PHE A 171 12.88 14.57 -4.15
C PHE A 171 11.53 15.23 -4.43
N LYS A 172 10.52 14.81 -3.69
CA LYS A 172 9.18 15.40 -3.67
C LYS A 172 8.72 15.60 -2.25
N LEU A 173 8.15 16.77 -1.98
CA LEU A 173 7.50 17.10 -0.72
C LEU A 173 6.10 17.64 -1.04
N TYR A 174 5.08 16.98 -0.55
CA TYR A 174 3.69 17.45 -0.64
C TYR A 174 3.19 17.84 0.74
N ILE A 175 2.59 19.03 0.83
CA ILE A 175 1.99 19.56 2.05
C ILE A 175 0.55 19.96 1.73
N SER A 176 -0.40 19.39 2.46
CA SER A 176 -1.81 19.67 2.35
C SER A 176 -2.36 20.11 3.72
N PRO A 177 -2.68 21.38 3.90
CA PRO A 177 -3.34 21.84 5.12
C PRO A 177 -4.82 21.45 5.18
N LEU A 178 -5.40 21.00 4.06
CA LEU A 178 -6.79 20.54 3.97
C LEU A 178 -6.83 19.15 3.36
N THR A 179 -6.86 18.15 4.23
CA THR A 179 -6.95 16.74 3.84
C THR A 179 -8.12 16.08 4.56
N ASN A 180 -8.99 15.45 3.77
CA ASN A 180 -9.97 14.48 4.27
C ASN A 180 -9.30 13.11 4.33
N LYS A 181 -9.32 12.46 5.50
CA LYS A 181 -8.99 11.05 5.71
C LYS A 181 -10.28 10.32 6.04
N THR A 182 -10.59 9.26 5.32
CA THR A 182 -11.77 8.42 5.58
C THR A 182 -11.34 6.98 5.76
N THR A 183 -11.74 6.40 6.88
CA THR A 183 -11.56 4.98 7.20
C THR A 183 -12.88 4.25 7.03
N PHE A 184 -12.89 3.19 6.22
CA PHE A 184 -14.04 2.32 5.99
C PHE A 184 -13.82 0.96 6.65
N VAL A 185 -14.81 0.47 7.38
CA VAL A 185 -14.83 -0.86 7.99
C VAL A 185 -16.17 -1.54 7.64
N PHE A 186 -16.31 -1.96 6.37
CA PHE A 186 -17.58 -2.52 5.85
C PHE A 186 -17.82 -3.97 6.31
N ASN A 187 -17.44 -4.27 7.54
CA ASN A 187 -17.81 -5.50 8.22
C ASN A 187 -18.33 -5.15 9.62
N GLN A 188 -19.59 -5.48 9.89
CA GLN A 188 -20.27 -5.07 11.14
C GLN A 188 -19.58 -5.63 12.39
N THR A 189 -19.11 -6.87 12.36
CA THR A 189 -18.40 -7.46 13.51
C THR A 189 -17.15 -6.67 13.87
N LEU A 190 -16.31 -6.35 12.87
CA LEU A 190 -15.10 -5.53 13.08
C LEU A 190 -15.45 -4.09 13.49
N ALA A 191 -16.51 -3.51 12.92
CA ALA A 191 -16.99 -2.19 13.30
C ALA A 191 -17.49 -2.17 14.75
N ASN A 192 -18.24 -3.18 15.18
CA ASN A 192 -18.72 -3.31 16.56
C ASN A 192 -17.57 -3.45 17.57
N GLU A 193 -16.46 -4.06 17.16
CA GLU A 193 -15.23 -4.15 17.96
C GLU A 193 -14.41 -2.84 18.00
N GLY A 194 -14.79 -1.82 17.21
CA GLY A 194 -14.04 -0.58 17.04
C GLY A 194 -12.70 -0.79 16.31
N ALA A 195 -12.64 -1.78 15.41
CA ALA A 195 -11.42 -2.06 14.66
C ALA A 195 -11.05 -0.86 13.77
N PHE A 196 -9.73 -0.62 13.60
CA PHE A 196 -9.17 0.45 12.75
C PHE A 196 -9.61 1.88 13.13
N GLY A 197 -9.98 2.10 14.42
CA GLY A 197 -10.28 3.41 14.96
C GLY A 197 -11.70 3.92 14.72
N VAL A 198 -12.62 3.11 14.17
CA VAL A 198 -14.04 3.48 14.09
C VAL A 198 -14.72 3.41 15.46
N ILE A 199 -15.83 4.11 15.63
CA ILE A 199 -16.60 4.10 16.89
C ILE A 199 -17.20 2.70 17.08
N ARG A 200 -16.88 2.08 18.22
CA ARG A 200 -17.35 0.73 18.55
C ARG A 200 -18.83 0.72 18.95
N ALA A 201 -19.45 -0.44 18.89
CA ALA A 201 -20.79 -0.69 19.40
C ALA A 201 -20.88 -0.40 20.92
N LYS A 202 -22.05 0.02 21.34
CA LYS A 202 -22.38 0.22 22.77
C LYS A 202 -23.33 -0.89 23.21
N TYR A 203 -23.08 -1.42 24.41
CA TYR A 203 -23.87 -2.49 25.03
C TYR A 203 -24.33 -2.06 26.40
N THR A 204 -25.46 -2.61 26.86
CA THR A 204 -25.91 -2.51 28.27
C THR A 204 -24.96 -3.31 29.17
N PRO A 205 -25.00 -3.13 30.49
CA PRO A 205 -24.28 -3.99 31.43
C PRO A 205 -24.65 -5.48 31.31
N GLU A 206 -25.88 -5.79 30.85
CA GLU A 206 -26.38 -7.13 30.63
C GLU A 206 -25.94 -7.73 29.28
N GLY A 207 -25.23 -6.95 28.43
CA GLY A 207 -24.71 -7.38 27.14
C GLY A 207 -25.65 -7.18 25.94
N GLU A 208 -26.78 -6.50 26.11
CA GLU A 208 -27.68 -6.17 25.01
C GLU A 208 -27.13 -5.00 24.18
N LEU A 209 -27.29 -5.09 22.84
CA LEU A 209 -26.81 -4.08 21.92
C LEU A 209 -27.66 -2.80 22.00
N ILE A 210 -27.05 -1.68 22.40
CA ILE A 210 -27.70 -0.34 22.42
C ILE A 210 -27.54 0.33 21.05
N SER A 211 -26.30 0.32 20.49
CA SER A 211 -26.02 0.89 19.17
C SER A 211 -24.91 0.10 18.48
N GLU A 212 -25.06 -0.10 17.18
CA GLU A 212 -24.04 -0.71 16.35
C GLU A 212 -22.79 0.18 16.25
N GLY A 213 -21.63 -0.45 15.98
CA GLY A 213 -20.40 0.26 15.66
C GLY A 213 -20.48 0.94 14.29
N GLU A 214 -19.83 2.08 14.18
CA GLU A 214 -19.79 2.85 12.93
C GLU A 214 -18.85 2.19 11.92
N LYS A 215 -19.26 2.17 10.66
CA LYS A 215 -18.48 1.59 9.55
C LYS A 215 -17.58 2.59 8.85
N ILE A 216 -17.76 3.88 9.14
CA ILE A 216 -17.05 4.97 8.48
C ILE A 216 -16.60 5.97 9.54
N LYS A 217 -15.32 6.31 9.52
CA LYS A 217 -14.74 7.42 10.29
C LYS A 217 -14.21 8.45 9.32
N ILE A 218 -14.65 9.68 9.46
CA ILE A 218 -14.24 10.83 8.64
C ILE A 218 -13.42 11.78 9.52
N GLU A 219 -12.25 12.13 9.03
CA GLU A 219 -11.30 13.01 9.70
C GLU A 219 -10.87 14.12 8.74
N PHE A 220 -10.58 15.30 9.27
CA PHE A 220 -10.01 16.43 8.52
C PHE A 220 -8.75 16.91 9.21
N GLY A 221 -7.67 17.01 8.45
CA GLY A 221 -6.39 17.33 9.04
C GLY A 221 -5.36 17.83 8.04
N MET A 222 -4.13 17.91 8.53
CA MET A 222 -2.94 18.24 7.77
C MET A 222 -2.22 16.97 7.35
N LEU A 223 -1.83 16.90 6.07
CA LEU A 223 -1.03 15.82 5.51
C LEU A 223 0.29 16.38 4.99
N ALA A 224 1.40 15.75 5.36
CA ALA A 224 2.70 15.97 4.74
C ALA A 224 3.23 14.65 4.19
N THR A 225 3.70 14.62 2.93
CA THR A 225 4.35 13.42 2.37
C THR A 225 5.67 13.78 1.73
N GLY A 226 6.74 13.10 2.15
CA GLY A 226 8.07 13.18 1.56
C GLY A 226 8.39 11.91 0.77
N GLU A 227 8.90 12.04 -0.43
CA GLU A 227 9.41 10.93 -1.24
C GLU A 227 10.80 11.31 -1.76
N TRP A 228 11.76 10.45 -1.52
CA TRP A 228 13.11 10.60 -2.02
C TRP A 228 13.60 9.29 -2.61
N LYS A 229 14.07 9.37 -3.88
CA LYS A 229 14.66 8.25 -4.60
C LYS A 229 16.10 8.59 -4.93
N SER A 230 17.02 7.73 -4.53
CA SER A 230 18.46 7.93 -4.78
C SER A 230 19.14 6.62 -5.09
N GLU A 231 20.10 6.65 -6.01
CA GLU A 231 21.07 5.58 -6.19
C GLU A 231 22.17 5.76 -5.13
N VAL A 232 22.08 4.99 -4.05
CA VAL A 232 23.01 5.08 -2.92
C VAL A 232 24.36 4.38 -3.19
N MET A 233 24.32 3.38 -4.06
CA MET A 233 25.48 2.66 -4.59
C MET A 233 25.15 2.17 -6.00
N LYS A 234 26.17 1.83 -6.79
CA LYS A 234 25.95 1.25 -8.13
C LYS A 234 24.98 0.06 -8.05
N ASN A 235 23.90 0.13 -8.82
CA ASN A 235 22.83 -0.88 -8.87
C ASN A 235 21.99 -1.00 -7.58
N ILE A 236 22.12 -0.08 -6.61
CA ILE A 236 21.32 -0.06 -5.39
C ILE A 236 20.54 1.26 -5.35
N GLN A 237 19.23 1.16 -5.56
CA GLN A 237 18.32 2.29 -5.44
C GLN A 237 17.60 2.27 -4.09
N MET A 238 17.67 3.39 -3.38
CA MET A 238 16.86 3.62 -2.19
C MET A 238 15.61 4.40 -2.57
N VAL A 239 14.47 3.95 -2.07
CA VAL A 239 13.19 4.68 -2.09
C VAL A 239 12.77 4.89 -0.65
N ASN A 240 12.71 6.14 -0.25
CA ASN A 240 12.25 6.57 1.08
C ASN A 240 10.94 7.33 0.90
N LYS A 241 9.89 6.92 1.61
CA LYS A 241 8.58 7.56 1.59
C LYS A 241 8.08 7.73 3.02
N LEU A 242 7.84 8.96 3.41
CA LEU A 242 7.31 9.32 4.72
C LEU A 242 5.97 10.03 4.55
N ILE A 243 4.97 9.59 5.29
CA ILE A 243 3.64 10.22 5.36
C ILE A 243 3.41 10.58 6.82
N LEU A 244 3.04 11.84 7.05
CA LEU A 244 2.67 12.38 8.35
C LEU A 244 1.26 12.94 8.24
N TYR A 245 0.37 12.56 9.15
CA TYR A 245 -0.99 13.08 9.22
C TYR A 245 -1.33 13.49 10.64
N SER A 246 -2.04 14.60 10.80
CA SER A 246 -2.58 15.04 12.10
C SER A 246 -4.01 15.53 11.90
N ASP A 247 -4.94 14.98 12.69
CA ASP A 247 -6.35 15.37 12.69
C ASP A 247 -6.56 16.71 13.42
N TYR A 248 -7.32 17.61 12.83
CA TYR A 248 -7.67 18.90 13.45
C TYR A 248 -8.76 18.79 14.51
N LEU A 249 -9.63 17.80 14.39
CA LEU A 249 -10.85 17.68 15.18
C LEU A 249 -10.66 16.79 16.41
N ASN A 250 -9.78 15.79 16.31
CA ASN A 250 -9.51 14.85 17.38
C ASN A 250 -8.01 14.81 17.66
N ASN A 251 -7.63 15.15 18.91
CA ASN A 251 -6.25 15.07 19.38
C ASN A 251 -5.23 15.83 18.49
N TYR A 252 -5.55 17.07 18.10
CA TYR A 252 -4.64 17.89 17.31
C TYR A 252 -3.23 17.93 17.94
N GLY A 253 -2.22 17.66 17.11
CA GLY A 253 -0.83 17.55 17.55
C GLY A 253 -0.33 16.09 17.68
N ASN A 254 -1.23 15.11 17.77
CA ASN A 254 -0.86 13.72 17.55
C ASN A 254 -0.62 13.49 16.06
N VAL A 255 0.43 12.78 15.75
CA VAL A 255 0.88 12.59 14.37
C VAL A 255 0.90 11.10 14.05
N ASP A 256 0.06 10.70 13.10
CA ASP A 256 0.16 9.39 12.46
C ASP A 256 1.36 9.36 11.53
N ILE A 257 2.14 8.30 11.58
CA ILE A 257 3.36 8.11 10.81
C ILE A 257 3.22 6.83 9.97
N ASP A 258 3.45 6.95 8.67
CA ASP A 258 3.59 5.81 7.75
C ASP A 258 4.91 6.01 6.99
N TRP A 259 5.94 5.23 7.33
CA TRP A 259 7.29 5.40 6.85
C TRP A 259 7.81 4.12 6.19
N GLU A 260 8.08 4.20 4.91
CA GLU A 260 8.64 3.11 4.10
C GLU A 260 10.06 3.44 3.65
N ILE A 261 11.01 2.52 3.88
CA ILE A 261 12.36 2.55 3.32
C ILE A 261 12.56 1.26 2.54
N ASN A 262 12.86 1.37 1.26
CA ASN A 262 13.11 0.24 0.39
C ASN A 262 14.45 0.40 -0.32
N PHE A 263 15.24 -0.66 -0.35
CA PHE A 263 16.44 -0.79 -1.16
C PHE A 263 16.18 -1.83 -2.25
N ASP A 264 16.23 -1.39 -3.50
CA ASP A 264 16.12 -2.23 -4.68
C ASP A 264 17.52 -2.47 -5.25
N LEU A 265 17.97 -3.72 -5.18
CA LEU A 265 19.28 -4.16 -5.68
C LEU A 265 19.07 -4.80 -7.05
N THR A 266 19.70 -4.25 -8.08
CA THR A 266 19.65 -4.78 -9.45
C THR A 266 20.84 -5.70 -9.68
N ILE A 267 20.61 -7.01 -9.76
CA ILE A 267 21.65 -8.02 -10.04
C ILE A 267 21.89 -8.07 -11.54
N ASN A 268 20.82 -8.14 -12.34
CA ASN A 268 20.84 -8.01 -13.80
C ASN A 268 19.47 -7.50 -14.29
N LYS A 269 19.23 -7.48 -15.62
CA LYS A 269 17.98 -6.93 -16.17
C LYS A 269 16.70 -7.67 -15.75
N TYR A 270 16.82 -8.86 -15.19
CA TYR A 270 15.67 -9.70 -14.78
C TYR A 270 15.67 -10.01 -13.29
N VAL A 271 16.85 -10.13 -12.66
CA VAL A 271 17.00 -10.57 -11.28
C VAL A 271 17.24 -9.36 -10.38
N THR A 272 16.46 -9.26 -9.33
CA THR A 272 16.56 -8.19 -8.33
C THR A 272 16.50 -8.77 -6.92
N ALA A 273 17.07 -8.06 -5.95
CA ALA A 273 16.80 -8.26 -4.55
C ALA A 273 16.12 -7.01 -3.99
N ASN A 274 15.30 -7.17 -2.96
CA ASN A 274 14.62 -6.07 -2.30
C ASN A 274 14.77 -6.23 -0.79
N ILE A 275 15.17 -5.15 -0.13
CA ILE A 275 15.17 -5.04 1.33
C ILE A 275 14.25 -3.88 1.66
N GLY A 276 13.16 -4.15 2.37
CA GLY A 276 12.15 -3.15 2.72
C GLY A 276 11.86 -3.15 4.21
N SER A 277 11.68 -1.96 4.77
CA SER A 277 11.16 -1.76 6.12
C SER A 277 10.00 -0.78 6.06
N HIS A 278 8.91 -1.10 6.74
CA HIS A 278 7.71 -0.30 6.83
C HIS A 278 7.33 -0.12 8.29
N PHE A 279 7.24 1.11 8.72
CA PHE A 279 6.91 1.54 10.08
C PHE A 279 5.58 2.28 10.05
N ILE A 280 4.62 1.85 10.87
CA ILE A 280 3.33 2.51 11.01
C ILE A 280 3.10 2.82 12.48
N PHE A 281 2.83 4.07 12.79
CA PHE A 281 2.30 4.52 14.06
C PHE A 281 1.01 5.28 13.79
N ASP A 282 -0.10 4.84 14.38
CA ASP A 282 -1.41 5.45 14.23
C ASP A 282 -2.00 5.55 15.65
N ASP A 283 -2.27 6.78 16.09
CA ASP A 283 -2.73 7.08 17.45
C ASP A 283 -4.13 6.53 17.74
N ASP A 284 -4.93 6.33 16.71
CA ASP A 284 -6.28 5.79 16.79
C ASP A 284 -6.32 4.26 16.90
N VAL A 285 -5.24 3.58 16.48
CA VAL A 285 -5.15 2.11 16.47
C VAL A 285 -4.58 1.61 17.79
N ARG A 286 -5.47 1.29 18.73
CA ARG A 286 -5.09 0.78 20.04
C ARG A 286 -4.78 -0.70 20.03
N HIS A 287 -3.70 -1.07 20.68
CA HIS A 287 -3.33 -2.47 20.89
C HIS A 287 -4.16 -3.08 22.01
N LYS A 288 -4.56 -4.35 21.84
CA LYS A 288 -5.26 -5.13 22.87
C LYS A 288 -4.39 -6.32 23.28
N ALA A 289 -4.17 -6.49 24.56
CA ALA A 289 -3.48 -7.65 25.13
C ALA A 289 -4.05 -7.97 26.49
N ASP A 290 -4.07 -9.24 26.86
CA ASP A 290 -4.37 -9.70 28.21
C ASP A 290 -3.08 -9.52 29.03
N VAL A 291 -3.04 -8.49 29.87
CA VAL A 291 -1.83 -8.12 30.64
C VAL A 291 -1.75 -8.87 31.97
N ASP A 292 -2.89 -9.15 32.58
CA ASP A 292 -3.01 -9.78 33.91
C ASP A 292 -3.39 -11.27 33.85
N ASN A 293 -3.53 -11.83 32.61
CA ASN A 293 -3.90 -13.21 32.33
C ASN A 293 -5.27 -13.62 32.88
N ASP A 294 -6.22 -12.68 32.96
CA ASP A 294 -7.60 -12.95 33.39
C ASP A 294 -8.50 -13.46 32.24
N GLY A 295 -7.97 -13.56 31.00
CA GLY A 295 -8.66 -13.96 29.80
C GLY A 295 -9.41 -12.83 29.09
N VAL A 296 -9.37 -11.60 29.64
CA VAL A 296 -9.95 -10.40 29.03
C VAL A 296 -8.84 -9.58 28.36
N LEU A 297 -9.13 -9.00 27.21
CA LEU A 297 -8.14 -8.16 26.51
C LEU A 297 -8.21 -6.72 27.00
N ASP A 298 -7.16 -6.26 27.65
CA ASP A 298 -6.97 -4.84 28.01
C ASP A 298 -6.73 -3.99 26.77
N ILE A 299 -7.28 -2.77 26.77
CA ILE A 299 -7.02 -1.77 25.75
C ILE A 299 -5.77 -0.99 26.14
N LEU A 300 -4.68 -1.26 25.45
CA LEU A 300 -3.41 -0.54 25.63
C LEU A 300 -3.33 0.67 24.67
N GLY A 301 -2.32 1.51 24.86
CA GLY A 301 -2.07 2.64 23.97
C GLY A 301 -1.67 2.21 22.54
N PRO A 302 -1.50 3.17 21.62
CA PRO A 302 -1.01 2.90 20.29
C PRO A 302 0.43 2.34 20.33
N ARG A 303 0.79 1.53 19.34
CA ARG A 303 2.13 0.92 19.23
C ARG A 303 2.69 1.07 17.83
N LEU A 304 4.01 1.26 17.77
CA LEU A 304 4.73 1.19 16.51
C LEU A 304 4.60 -0.22 15.92
N GLN A 305 4.08 -0.29 14.69
CA GLN A 305 4.01 -1.51 13.90
C GLN A 305 5.21 -1.53 12.95
N VAL A 306 5.91 -2.64 12.87
CA VAL A 306 7.10 -2.80 12.02
C VAL A 306 6.93 -4.03 11.14
N LYS A 307 7.15 -3.85 9.84
CA LYS A 307 7.22 -4.95 8.88
C LYS A 307 8.51 -4.84 8.09
N GLN A 308 9.23 -5.95 7.97
CA GLN A 308 10.42 -6.06 7.15
C GLN A 308 10.24 -7.13 6.08
N VAL A 309 10.77 -6.88 4.90
CA VAL A 309 10.75 -7.79 3.77
C VAL A 309 12.16 -7.86 3.19
N LEU A 310 12.69 -9.08 3.09
CA LEU A 310 13.89 -9.41 2.35
C LEU A 310 13.51 -10.46 1.31
N GLY A 311 13.78 -10.21 0.06
CA GLY A 311 13.47 -11.15 -1.00
C GLY A 311 14.37 -11.00 -2.22
N VAL A 312 14.58 -12.11 -2.91
CA VAL A 312 15.22 -12.16 -4.22
C VAL A 312 14.18 -12.64 -5.23
N GLY A 313 14.21 -12.10 -6.43
CA GLY A 313 13.20 -12.48 -7.41
C GLY A 313 13.41 -11.88 -8.78
N PHE A 314 12.35 -11.95 -9.58
CA PHE A 314 12.35 -11.51 -10.96
C PHE A 314 11.58 -10.19 -11.10
N LEU A 315 12.11 -9.29 -11.94
CA LEU A 315 11.51 -8.02 -12.32
C LEU A 315 11.29 -8.01 -13.83
N TYR A 316 10.08 -7.68 -14.25
CA TYR A 316 9.73 -7.42 -15.65
C TYR A 316 9.13 -6.02 -15.79
N ASN A 317 9.70 -5.23 -16.70
CA ASN A 317 9.22 -3.88 -17.04
C ASN A 317 8.62 -3.92 -18.46
N PHE A 318 7.44 -3.30 -18.68
CA PHE A 318 6.73 -3.28 -19.98
C PHE A 318 5.92 -2.00 -20.19
#